data_3b05072bb8130f178bbde33b29466a8a
#
_entry.id   3b05072bb8130f178bbde33b29466a8a
#
_cell.length_a   1.000
_cell.length_b   1.000
_cell.length_c   1.000
_cell.angle_alpha   90.00
_cell.angle_beta   90.00
_cell.angle_gamma   90.00
#
_symmetry.space_group_name_H-M   'P 1'
#
loop_
_entity.id
_entity.type
_entity.pdbx_description
1 polymer ?
#
loop_
_entity_poly.entity_id
_entity_poly.type
_entity_poly.pdbx_seq_one_letter_code
_entity_poly.pdbx_strand_id
1 'polypeptide(L)'
;MKNAAQIIDSIQSKPQFSRLSSHKCMQRVKSMFTPPVQRMINFTYIKNRTLFFVFNHPVGKQEFDNSIQSIKSALKFLMPQECKECSGNLFDDIKAFVTHTPKSKNELQKEIVQSYQERAYGDFEINIEDEKLNSLVRSIQEIIKSRK
;
A
#
# COMPACT_ATOMS: atom_id res chain seq x y z
N MET A 1 14.95 -25.28 -31.71
CA MET A 1 13.77 -24.57 -31.13
C MET A 1 14.26 -23.73 -29.99
N LYS A 2 13.90 -22.45 -29.93
CA LYS A 2 14.27 -21.59 -28.80
C LYS A 2 13.46 -21.98 -27.58
N ASN A 3 14.11 -22.19 -26.44
CA ASN A 3 13.44 -22.45 -25.16
C ASN A 3 12.74 -21.17 -24.67
N ALA A 4 11.64 -21.30 -23.91
CA ALA A 4 10.89 -20.17 -23.35
C ALA A 4 11.79 -19.17 -22.58
N ALA A 5 12.79 -19.65 -21.85
CA ALA A 5 13.79 -18.81 -21.18
C ALA A 5 14.57 -17.94 -22.17
N GLN A 6 15.03 -18.51 -23.29
CA GLN A 6 15.77 -17.76 -24.33
C GLN A 6 14.89 -16.71 -25.03
N ILE A 7 13.60 -16.98 -25.17
CA ILE A 7 12.64 -16.00 -25.72
C ILE A 7 12.45 -14.85 -24.72
N ILE A 8 12.29 -15.14 -23.46
CA ILE A 8 12.15 -14.13 -22.39
C ILE A 8 13.41 -13.26 -22.31
N ASP A 9 14.61 -13.85 -22.32
CA ASP A 9 15.86 -13.12 -22.30
C ASP A 9 16.03 -12.24 -23.54
N SER A 10 15.65 -12.72 -24.72
CA SER A 10 15.69 -11.94 -25.95
C SER A 10 14.70 -10.77 -25.97
N ILE A 11 13.58 -10.89 -25.27
CA ILE A 11 12.61 -9.80 -25.09
C ILE A 11 13.15 -8.77 -24.09
N GLN A 12 13.70 -9.23 -22.97
CA GLN A 12 14.23 -8.35 -21.92
C GLN A 12 15.46 -7.56 -22.37
N SER A 13 16.25 -8.08 -23.30
CA SER A 13 17.42 -7.38 -23.87
C SER A 13 17.06 -6.22 -24.81
N LYS A 14 15.80 -6.10 -25.22
CA LYS A 14 15.38 -5.00 -26.10
C LYS A 14 15.29 -3.67 -25.33
N PRO A 15 15.70 -2.52 -25.88
CA PRO A 15 15.71 -1.22 -25.20
C PRO A 15 14.35 -0.80 -24.61
N GLN A 16 13.28 -1.17 -25.27
CA GLN A 16 11.91 -0.88 -24.84
C GLN A 16 11.51 -1.60 -23.52
N PHE A 17 12.21 -2.67 -23.17
CA PHE A 17 11.96 -3.45 -21.94
C PHE A 17 13.04 -3.25 -20.86
N SER A 18 13.99 -2.32 -21.07
CA SER A 18 15.06 -2.03 -20.10
C SER A 18 14.51 -1.65 -18.70
N ARG A 19 13.33 -1.03 -18.63
CA ARG A 19 12.64 -0.73 -17.36
C ARG A 19 12.19 -1.97 -16.58
N LEU A 20 12.03 -3.12 -17.25
CA LEU A 20 11.61 -4.35 -16.61
C LEU A 20 12.72 -4.93 -15.73
N SER A 21 13.99 -4.87 -16.16
CA SER A 21 15.14 -5.26 -15.33
C SER A 21 15.25 -4.38 -14.10
N SER A 22 15.11 -3.06 -14.25
CA SER A 22 15.09 -2.13 -13.12
C SER A 22 13.97 -2.45 -12.13
N HIS A 23 12.78 -2.79 -12.61
CA HIS A 23 11.66 -3.17 -11.75
C HIS A 23 11.94 -4.48 -10.99
N LYS A 24 12.47 -5.50 -11.65
CA LYS A 24 12.86 -6.76 -11.00
C LYS A 24 13.92 -6.54 -9.91
N CYS A 25 14.94 -5.73 -10.21
CA CYS A 25 15.96 -5.34 -9.24
C CYS A 25 15.34 -4.63 -8.02
N MET A 26 14.48 -3.63 -8.23
CA MET A 26 13.81 -2.91 -7.16
C MET A 26 12.98 -3.84 -6.27
N GLN A 27 12.23 -4.78 -6.87
CA GLN A 27 11.46 -5.78 -6.12
C GLN A 27 12.37 -6.72 -5.31
N ARG A 28 13.51 -7.13 -5.88
CA ARG A 28 14.47 -7.98 -5.19
C ARG A 28 15.07 -7.28 -3.97
N VAL A 29 15.49 -6.02 -4.12
CA VAL A 29 16.01 -5.23 -2.99
C VAL A 29 14.90 -4.95 -1.96
N LYS A 30 13.67 -4.65 -2.40
CA LYS A 30 12.52 -4.50 -1.52
C LYS A 30 12.27 -5.75 -0.66
N SER A 31 12.43 -6.95 -1.23
CA SER A 31 12.22 -8.21 -0.50
C SER A 31 13.26 -8.49 0.60
N MET A 32 14.36 -7.74 0.64
CA MET A 32 15.36 -7.84 1.71
C MET A 32 14.93 -7.14 3.01
N PHE A 33 13.92 -6.27 2.93
CA PHE A 33 13.36 -5.62 4.10
C PHE A 33 12.29 -6.50 4.77
N THR A 34 12.03 -6.24 6.06
CA THR A 34 10.97 -6.93 6.80
C THR A 34 9.59 -6.64 6.22
N PRO A 35 8.62 -7.56 6.31
CA PRO A 35 7.27 -7.37 5.74
C PRO A 35 6.56 -6.09 6.19
N PRO A 36 6.66 -5.64 7.47
CA PRO A 36 6.09 -4.36 7.88
C PRO A 36 6.67 -3.17 7.11
N VAL A 37 8.01 -3.13 6.91
CA VAL A 37 8.69 -2.07 6.15
C VAL A 37 8.25 -2.08 4.70
N GLN A 38 8.15 -3.27 4.08
CA GLN A 38 7.72 -3.42 2.69
C GLN A 38 6.32 -2.83 2.44
N ARG A 39 5.39 -2.95 3.41
CA ARG A 39 4.02 -2.40 3.32
C ARG A 39 3.98 -0.88 3.40
N MET A 40 4.95 -0.27 4.07
CA MET A 40 5.07 1.18 4.21
C MET A 40 5.76 1.84 3.02
N ILE A 41 6.36 1.05 2.10
CA ILE A 41 6.94 1.56 0.86
C ILE A 41 5.82 1.86 -0.13
N ASN A 42 5.66 3.13 -0.48
CA ASN A 42 4.69 3.60 -1.47
C ASN A 42 5.15 3.24 -2.89
N PHE A 43 6.34 3.68 -3.28
CA PHE A 43 6.97 3.31 -4.55
C PHE A 43 8.50 3.38 -4.46
N THR A 44 9.16 2.85 -5.48
CA THR A 44 10.62 2.85 -5.62
C THR A 44 10.99 3.29 -7.02
N TYR A 45 12.14 3.95 -7.16
CA TYR A 45 12.67 4.33 -8.46
C TYR A 45 14.20 4.47 -8.41
N ILE A 46 14.83 4.41 -9.58
CA ILE A 46 16.27 4.64 -9.72
C ILE A 46 16.48 5.96 -10.45
N LYS A 47 17.32 6.82 -9.88
CA LYS A 47 17.74 8.08 -10.49
C LYS A 47 19.21 8.34 -10.18
N ASN A 48 20.00 8.69 -11.19
CA ASN A 48 21.44 8.98 -11.06
C ASN A 48 22.18 7.88 -10.28
N ARG A 49 21.99 6.61 -10.67
CA ARG A 49 22.57 5.43 -10.02
C ARG A 49 22.29 5.33 -8.52
N THR A 50 21.22 5.95 -8.05
CA THR A 50 20.75 5.84 -6.67
C THR A 50 19.36 5.24 -6.68
N LEU A 51 19.15 4.18 -5.89
CA LEU A 51 17.86 3.56 -5.66
C LEU A 51 17.14 4.32 -4.54
N PHE A 52 15.98 4.86 -4.84
CA PHE A 52 15.16 5.61 -3.90
C PHE A 52 13.95 4.78 -3.45
N PHE A 53 13.76 4.73 -2.13
CA PHE A 53 12.56 4.21 -1.48
C PHE A 53 11.72 5.36 -0.95
N VAL A 54 10.47 5.40 -1.34
CA VAL A 54 9.53 6.43 -0.91
C VAL A 54 8.52 5.81 0.05
N PHE A 55 8.53 6.31 1.27
CA PHE A 55 7.65 5.82 2.34
C PHE A 55 6.43 6.71 2.50
N ASN A 56 5.30 6.08 2.88
CA ASN A 56 4.06 6.78 3.21
C ASN A 56 4.00 7.20 4.69
N HIS A 57 4.92 6.69 5.53
CA HIS A 57 4.94 6.94 6.95
C HIS A 57 6.38 7.09 7.50
N PRO A 58 6.64 8.03 8.44
CA PRO A 58 7.97 8.24 9.01
C PRO A 58 8.56 7.01 9.71
N VAL A 59 7.72 6.20 10.38
CA VAL A 59 8.15 4.95 11.03
C VAL A 59 8.79 3.99 10.02
N GLY A 60 8.21 3.88 8.81
CA GLY A 60 8.80 3.05 7.76
C GLY A 60 10.20 3.51 7.34
N LYS A 61 10.41 4.83 7.28
CA LYS A 61 11.74 5.37 7.02
C LYS A 61 12.71 5.11 8.16
N GLN A 62 12.28 5.22 9.41
CA GLN A 62 13.13 4.94 10.58
C GLN A 62 13.58 3.48 10.59
N GLU A 63 12.66 2.53 10.37
CA GLU A 63 12.98 1.10 10.26
C GLU A 63 13.92 0.81 9.07
N PHE A 64 13.74 1.52 7.97
CA PHE A 64 14.66 1.45 6.84
C PHE A 64 16.06 1.93 7.25
N ASP A 65 16.19 3.08 7.92
CA ASP A 65 17.47 3.64 8.35
C ASP A 65 18.20 2.68 9.31
N ASN A 66 17.47 1.96 10.15
CA ASN A 66 18.02 0.94 11.07
C ASN A 66 18.60 -0.26 10.32
N SER A 67 17.98 -0.69 9.23
CA SER A 67 18.34 -1.90 8.49
C SER A 67 19.25 -1.64 7.28
N ILE A 68 19.34 -0.41 6.79
CA ILE A 68 20.00 -0.10 5.52
C ILE A 68 21.50 -0.43 5.49
N GLN A 69 22.20 -0.30 6.62
CA GLN A 69 23.64 -0.59 6.67
C GLN A 69 23.91 -2.09 6.43
N SER A 70 23.10 -2.96 7.04
CA SER A 70 23.19 -4.41 6.84
C SER A 70 22.87 -4.79 5.40
N ILE A 71 21.84 -4.16 4.81
CA ILE A 71 21.44 -4.40 3.41
C ILE A 71 22.51 -3.90 2.45
N LYS A 72 23.08 -2.71 2.65
CA LYS A 72 24.19 -2.21 1.83
C LYS A 72 25.41 -3.13 1.92
N SER A 73 25.72 -3.65 3.09
CA SER A 73 26.83 -4.60 3.27
C SER A 73 26.55 -5.90 2.51
N ALA A 74 25.34 -6.46 2.65
CA ALA A 74 24.97 -7.68 1.93
C ALA A 74 25.03 -7.49 0.40
N LEU A 75 24.56 -6.35 -0.11
CA LEU A 75 24.60 -6.04 -1.55
C LEU A 75 26.03 -5.83 -2.08
N LYS A 76 26.96 -5.34 -1.27
CA LYS A 76 28.38 -5.26 -1.65
C LYS A 76 29.00 -6.63 -1.84
N PHE A 77 28.65 -7.60 -1.00
CA PHE A 77 29.15 -8.96 -1.11
C PHE A 77 28.42 -9.78 -2.17
N LEU A 78 27.13 -9.64 -2.27
CA LEU A 78 26.29 -10.45 -3.17
C LEU A 78 25.24 -9.55 -3.86
N MET A 79 25.65 -8.88 -4.92
CA MET A 79 24.71 -8.14 -5.77
C MET A 79 23.84 -9.12 -6.56
N PRO A 80 22.49 -9.05 -6.43
CA PRO A 80 21.59 -9.89 -7.22
C PRO A 80 21.79 -9.74 -8.72
N GLN A 81 21.63 -10.82 -9.48
CA GLN A 81 21.83 -10.78 -10.94
C GLN A 81 20.83 -9.83 -11.61
N GLU A 82 19.62 -9.71 -11.08
CA GLU A 82 18.59 -8.79 -11.54
C GLU A 82 19.00 -7.31 -11.44
N CYS A 83 20.01 -7.02 -10.61
CA CYS A 83 20.54 -5.68 -10.40
C CYS A 83 21.81 -5.38 -11.18
N LYS A 84 22.23 -6.31 -12.05
CA LYS A 84 23.38 -6.15 -12.93
C LYS A 84 22.92 -5.86 -14.35
N GLU A 85 23.57 -4.93 -15.01
CA GLU A 85 23.45 -4.66 -16.44
C GLU A 85 24.78 -4.99 -17.15
N CYS A 86 24.76 -5.00 -18.48
CA CYS A 86 25.97 -5.21 -19.28
C CYS A 86 27.08 -4.18 -18.98
N SER A 87 26.70 -2.98 -18.49
CA SER A 87 27.61 -1.88 -18.14
C SER A 87 27.96 -1.81 -16.64
N GLY A 88 27.47 -2.73 -15.81
CA GLY A 88 27.71 -2.74 -14.36
C GLY A 88 26.43 -2.84 -13.52
N ASN A 89 26.46 -2.28 -12.31
CA ASN A 89 25.30 -2.29 -11.43
C ASN A 89 24.29 -1.20 -11.82
N LEU A 90 22.99 -1.49 -11.68
CA LEU A 90 21.89 -0.54 -11.91
C LEU A 90 21.95 0.66 -10.95
N PHE A 91 22.47 0.47 -9.75
CA PHE A 91 22.66 1.52 -8.75
C PHE A 91 23.88 1.25 -7.87
N ASP A 92 24.41 2.30 -7.27
CA ASP A 92 25.57 2.24 -6.37
C ASP A 92 25.19 2.63 -4.93
N ASP A 93 24.11 3.38 -4.76
CA ASP A 93 23.65 3.84 -3.45
C ASP A 93 22.16 3.65 -3.28
N ILE A 94 21.71 3.63 -2.01
CA ILE A 94 20.29 3.49 -1.64
C ILE A 94 19.94 4.59 -0.67
N LYS A 95 18.85 5.30 -0.95
CA LYS A 95 18.31 6.40 -0.11
C LYS A 95 16.82 6.24 0.10
N ALA A 96 16.32 6.86 1.16
CA ALA A 96 14.89 6.86 1.47
C ALA A 96 14.42 8.22 1.93
N PHE A 97 13.16 8.53 1.62
CA PHE A 97 12.47 9.70 2.13
C PHE A 97 10.97 9.42 2.32
N VAL A 98 10.31 10.28 3.07
CA VAL A 98 8.87 10.20 3.32
C VAL A 98 8.18 11.24 2.46
N THR A 99 7.11 10.84 1.78
CA THR A 99 6.21 11.81 1.14
C THR A 99 4.92 11.88 1.92
N HIS A 100 4.58 13.08 2.37
CA HIS A 100 3.23 13.37 2.82
C HIS A 100 2.38 13.69 1.59
N THR A 101 1.69 12.70 1.06
CA THR A 101 0.52 12.97 0.21
C THR A 101 -0.61 13.33 1.16
N PRO A 102 -1.09 14.58 1.19
CA PRO A 102 -2.28 14.90 1.96
C PRO A 102 -3.40 14.00 1.41
N LYS A 103 -4.06 13.25 2.31
CA LYS A 103 -5.27 12.50 1.90
C LYS A 103 -6.21 13.51 1.26
N SER A 104 -6.66 13.24 0.04
CA SER A 104 -7.64 14.14 -0.58
C SER A 104 -8.86 14.20 0.33
N LYS A 105 -9.48 15.37 0.48
CA LYS A 105 -10.70 15.52 1.29
C LYS A 105 -11.80 14.53 0.89
N ASN A 106 -11.77 14.04 -0.36
CA ASN A 106 -12.70 13.04 -0.89
C ASN A 106 -12.47 11.62 -0.34
N GLU A 107 -11.24 11.30 0.11
CA GLU A 107 -10.99 10.00 0.76
C GLU A 107 -11.43 10.01 2.23
N LEU A 108 -11.43 11.19 2.87
CA LEU A 108 -11.98 11.37 4.22
C LEU A 108 -13.52 11.29 4.25
N GLN A 109 -14.19 11.54 3.12
CA GLN A 109 -15.65 11.42 3.00
C GLN A 109 -16.14 10.03 2.61
N LYS A 110 -15.25 9.11 2.30
CA LYS A 110 -15.56 7.68 2.17
C LYS A 110 -15.38 6.90 3.48
N GLU A 111 -15.67 7.49 4.62
CA GLU A 111 -16.26 6.70 5.68
C GLU A 111 -17.61 6.25 5.11
N ILE A 112 -17.63 5.03 4.64
CA ILE A 112 -18.84 4.30 4.35
C ILE A 112 -19.57 4.31 5.69
N VAL A 113 -20.47 5.29 5.87
CA VAL A 113 -21.49 5.16 6.89
C VAL A 113 -22.16 3.85 6.49
N GLN A 114 -21.87 2.80 7.23
CA GLN A 114 -22.58 1.54 7.08
C GLN A 114 -24.02 1.85 7.42
N SER A 115 -24.79 2.26 6.41
CA SER A 115 -26.23 2.41 6.55
C SER A 115 -26.76 0.98 6.71
N TYR A 116 -26.99 0.60 7.93
CA TYR A 116 -27.72 -0.64 8.18
C TYR A 116 -29.12 -0.48 7.61
N GLN A 117 -29.48 -1.41 6.75
CA GLN A 117 -30.83 -1.44 6.23
C GLN A 117 -31.78 -1.73 7.41
N GLU A 118 -32.69 -0.78 7.67
CA GLU A 118 -33.66 -0.93 8.76
C GLU A 118 -34.56 -2.14 8.47
N ARG A 119 -34.55 -3.10 9.39
CA ARG A 119 -35.35 -4.34 9.28
C ARG A 119 -36.64 -4.27 10.08
N ALA A 120 -36.77 -3.29 10.97
CA ALA A 120 -37.99 -3.11 11.75
C ALA A 120 -39.04 -2.39 10.93
N TYR A 121 -40.27 -2.86 11.03
CA TYR A 121 -41.40 -2.26 10.31
C TYR A 121 -42.12 -1.18 11.13
N GLY A 122 -41.78 -1.08 12.41
CA GLY A 122 -42.48 -0.15 13.33
C GLY A 122 -43.88 -0.57 13.70
N ASP A 123 -44.28 -1.81 13.42
CA ASP A 123 -45.59 -2.35 13.68
C ASP A 123 -45.60 -3.13 15.00
N PHE A 124 -45.40 -2.42 16.12
CA PHE A 124 -45.47 -2.98 17.45
C PHE A 124 -46.44 -2.14 18.29
N GLU A 125 -47.16 -2.82 19.20
CA GLU A 125 -48.06 -2.17 20.13
C GLU A 125 -47.28 -1.61 21.33
N ILE A 126 -47.60 -0.34 21.69
CA ILE A 126 -46.97 0.34 22.81
C ILE A 126 -47.90 0.22 24.01
N ASN A 127 -47.53 -0.61 24.98
CA ASN A 127 -48.26 -0.82 26.22
C ASN A 127 -47.37 -0.41 27.41
N ILE A 128 -47.13 0.91 27.56
CA ILE A 128 -46.26 1.47 28.58
C ILE A 128 -47.05 2.45 29.40
N GLU A 129 -47.14 2.23 30.73
CA GLU A 129 -47.90 3.09 31.65
C GLU A 129 -47.23 4.44 31.92
N ASP A 130 -45.86 4.49 31.85
CA ASP A 130 -45.10 5.72 32.03
C ASP A 130 -45.25 6.63 30.79
N GLU A 131 -45.77 7.82 30.99
CA GLU A 131 -46.06 8.78 29.93
C GLU A 131 -44.79 9.26 29.16
N LYS A 132 -43.66 9.43 29.91
CA LYS A 132 -42.38 9.84 29.28
C LYS A 132 -41.78 8.73 28.43
N LEU A 133 -41.82 7.50 28.94
CA LEU A 133 -41.32 6.34 28.17
C LEU A 133 -42.24 6.08 26.95
N ASN A 134 -43.55 6.23 27.10
CA ASN A 134 -44.51 6.09 25.99
C ASN A 134 -44.21 7.08 24.87
N SER A 135 -43.97 8.36 25.21
CA SER A 135 -43.63 9.38 24.21
C SER A 135 -42.31 9.08 23.47
N LEU A 136 -41.29 8.60 24.18
CA LEU A 136 -40.02 8.21 23.57
C LEU A 136 -40.15 7.01 22.61
N VAL A 137 -40.90 6.00 23.02
CA VAL A 137 -41.12 4.81 22.16
C VAL A 137 -41.94 5.15 20.93
N ARG A 138 -42.92 6.08 21.03
CA ARG A 138 -43.66 6.61 19.87
C ARG A 138 -42.74 7.36 18.92
N SER A 139 -41.82 8.19 19.42
CA SER A 139 -40.85 8.90 18.59
C SER A 139 -39.93 7.90 17.83
N ILE A 140 -39.48 6.81 18.47
CA ILE A 140 -38.71 5.76 17.81
C ILE A 140 -39.55 5.09 16.72
N GLN A 141 -40.80 4.76 16.98
CA GLN A 141 -41.73 4.15 16.02
C GLN A 141 -41.92 5.04 14.77
N GLU A 142 -42.07 6.35 14.98
CA GLU A 142 -42.18 7.32 13.89
C GLU A 142 -40.91 7.43 13.05
N ILE A 143 -39.72 7.42 13.70
CA ILE A 143 -38.42 7.42 13.00
C ILE A 143 -38.28 6.17 12.14
N ILE A 144 -38.64 4.99 12.67
CA ILE A 144 -38.58 3.73 11.90
C ILE A 144 -39.53 3.82 10.67
N LYS A 145 -40.73 4.32 10.83
CA LYS A 145 -41.69 4.47 9.73
C LYS A 145 -41.28 5.51 8.70
N SER A 146 -40.59 6.57 9.11
CA SER A 146 -40.16 7.65 8.19
C SER A 146 -38.92 7.29 7.35
N ARG A 147 -38.18 6.25 7.70
CA ARG A 147 -37.00 5.79 6.97
C ARG A 147 -37.28 4.77 5.87
N LYS A 148 -38.52 4.48 5.60
CA LYS A 148 -38.96 3.74 4.42
C LYS A 148 -39.13 4.69 3.24
#